data_fb0e52a767c371ff3ef5f55de3dc1bab
#
_entry.id   fb0e52a767c371ff3ef5f55de3dc1bab
#
_cell.length_a   1.000
_cell.length_b   1.000
_cell.length_c   1.000
_cell.angle_alpha   90.00
_cell.angle_beta   90.00
_cell.angle_gamma   90.00
#
_symmetry.space_group_name_H-M   'P 1'
#
loop_
_entity.id
_entity.type
_entity.pdbx_description
1 polymer ?
#
loop_
_entity_poly.entity_id
_entity_poly.type
_entity_poly.pdbx_seq_one_letter_code
_entity_poly.pdbx_strand_id
1 'polypeptide(L)'
;MNKCAFLWLFAVAANAAEPATSYSFDFTKIPPDAVYSKDAGYGFDLGTKPSKIAWGGTGGAPFFFSVMLPEGNYRVTAHLGDSAAGCVTTIKAESRRLMVERAASAAGERQTITFAVNIRNFKIPPPPTNAPGGDQVRQNDREQGVLRWDDKLTLEFNSRPRVDGLDIVKADEIPTVFLAGDSTVTDQPREPTTSWGQMLTAFFNPGVAITNHAESGETLKSFITGLRLDKILSQMKKGDYLFIQFGHNDQKENWPQTYVEPFTTHKAYLKVLIAEARRRGAFPVLVTPMQRRNFDGLKIRNTLGDFPESVRQTAKEENVPLIDLTKMSIDFYEALGPERAKLAFSGGTDATHHSAYGAHELAKCIVEGIRANKLDLARYILADYKPFDPAHPDSPEAFVVPASPSGRGKGGVAPPRGN
;
A
#
# COMPACT_ATOMS: atom_id res chain seq x y z
N MET A 1 -49.35 53.68 8.10
CA MET A 1 -47.87 53.77 8.24
C MET A 1 -47.41 52.51 8.95
N ASN A 2 -47.06 51.47 8.19
CA ASN A 2 -46.54 50.20 8.74
C ASN A 2 -45.01 50.19 8.59
N LYS A 3 -44.33 50.13 9.72
CA LYS A 3 -42.86 49.95 9.77
C LYS A 3 -42.54 48.47 9.73
N CYS A 4 -42.03 47.96 8.61
CA CYS A 4 -41.38 46.68 8.53
C CYS A 4 -39.98 46.76 9.15
N ALA A 5 -39.78 46.02 10.24
CA ALA A 5 -38.43 45.81 10.81
C ALA A 5 -37.76 44.63 10.07
N PHE A 6 -36.66 44.90 9.37
CA PHE A 6 -35.78 43.88 8.79
C PHE A 6 -34.86 43.36 9.91
N LEU A 7 -35.05 42.09 10.28
CA LEU A 7 -34.11 41.36 11.13
C LEU A 7 -32.96 40.85 10.25
N TRP A 8 -31.75 41.37 10.44
CA TRP A 8 -30.53 40.81 9.89
C TRP A 8 -30.08 39.63 10.77
N LEU A 9 -30.23 38.40 10.26
CA LEU A 9 -29.56 37.24 10.87
C LEU A 9 -28.09 37.28 10.45
N PHE A 10 -27.22 37.59 11.37
CA PHE A 10 -25.80 37.30 11.21
C PHE A 10 -25.56 35.80 11.43
N ALA A 11 -25.27 35.09 10.35
CA ALA A 11 -24.74 33.73 10.43
C ALA A 11 -23.29 33.83 10.94
N VAL A 12 -23.06 33.47 12.19
CA VAL A 12 -21.72 33.24 12.71
C VAL A 12 -21.21 31.94 12.03
N ALA A 13 -20.34 32.12 11.04
CA ALA A 13 -19.57 30.99 10.52
C ALA A 13 -18.68 30.49 11.66
N ALA A 14 -18.97 29.30 12.18
CA ALA A 14 -18.05 28.59 13.05
C ALA A 14 -16.79 28.31 12.22
N ASN A 15 -15.69 28.99 12.51
CA ASN A 15 -14.38 28.63 11.98
C ASN A 15 -14.07 27.23 12.52
N ALA A 16 -14.19 26.22 11.67
CA ALA A 16 -13.60 24.91 11.96
C ALA A 16 -12.10 25.15 12.11
N ALA A 17 -11.54 24.82 13.27
CA ALA A 17 -10.11 24.89 13.50
C ALA A 17 -9.40 24.09 12.41
N GLU A 18 -8.36 24.66 11.80
CA GLU A 18 -7.54 23.91 10.85
C GLU A 18 -7.03 22.62 11.51
N PRO A 19 -7.07 21.48 10.83
CA PRO A 19 -6.59 20.23 11.41
C PRO A 19 -5.11 20.36 11.78
N ALA A 20 -4.75 19.83 12.95
CA ALA A 20 -3.37 19.84 13.42
C ALA A 20 -2.44 19.21 12.38
N THR A 21 -1.30 19.84 12.14
CA THR A 21 -0.29 19.36 11.19
C THR A 21 0.75 18.43 11.81
N SER A 22 0.74 18.31 13.14
CA SER A 22 1.65 17.45 13.90
C SER A 22 0.98 16.86 15.14
N TYR A 23 1.36 15.64 15.48
CA TYR A 23 0.89 14.90 16.64
C TYR A 23 2.09 14.24 17.31
N SER A 24 2.14 14.23 18.65
CA SER A 24 3.17 13.56 19.43
C SER A 24 2.52 12.71 20.52
N PHE A 25 2.94 11.46 20.63
CA PHE A 25 2.42 10.48 21.58
C PHE A 25 3.56 9.95 22.45
N ASP A 26 3.56 10.31 23.71
CA ASP A 26 4.47 9.78 24.72
C ASP A 26 3.83 8.53 25.35
N PHE A 27 4.27 7.36 24.96
CA PHE A 27 3.71 6.10 25.43
C PHE A 27 4.01 5.81 26.90
N THR A 28 4.92 6.57 27.52
CA THR A 28 5.11 6.49 28.97
C THR A 28 3.91 7.03 29.73
N LYS A 29 3.16 7.95 29.11
CA LYS A 29 1.98 8.61 29.69
C LYS A 29 0.65 7.99 29.25
N ILE A 30 0.62 7.24 28.14
CA ILE A 30 -0.60 6.61 27.66
C ILE A 30 -0.87 5.34 28.47
N PRO A 31 -2.03 5.18 29.14
CA PRO A 31 -2.40 3.97 29.84
C PRO A 31 -2.50 2.77 28.86
N PRO A 32 -2.07 1.55 29.25
CA PRO A 32 -2.14 0.37 28.40
C PRO A 32 -3.57 -0.05 28.00
N ASP A 33 -4.58 0.44 28.70
CA ASP A 33 -6.02 0.24 28.46
C ASP A 33 -6.69 1.41 27.72
N ALA A 34 -5.92 2.38 27.24
CA ALA A 34 -6.42 3.47 26.40
C ALA A 34 -6.84 2.92 25.03
N VAL A 35 -8.11 2.53 24.90
CA VAL A 35 -8.66 1.98 23.65
C VAL A 35 -9.00 3.10 22.68
N TYR A 36 -8.68 2.89 21.40
CA TYR A 36 -9.06 3.83 20.34
C TYR A 36 -10.57 4.06 20.31
N SER A 37 -10.96 5.32 20.24
CA SER A 37 -12.32 5.75 19.93
C SER A 37 -12.28 7.00 19.06
N LYS A 38 -13.36 7.28 18.34
CA LYS A 38 -13.46 8.51 17.52
C LYS A 38 -13.38 9.77 18.39
N ASP A 39 -13.96 9.72 19.58
CA ASP A 39 -13.97 10.86 20.50
C ASP A 39 -12.58 11.14 21.10
N ALA A 40 -11.82 10.10 21.44
CA ALA A 40 -10.44 10.24 21.90
C ALA A 40 -9.47 10.58 20.76
N GLY A 41 -9.78 10.18 19.54
CA GLY A 41 -8.97 10.39 18.36
C GLY A 41 -7.72 9.52 18.25
N TYR A 42 -7.36 8.77 19.30
CA TYR A 42 -6.22 7.84 19.31
C TYR A 42 -6.39 6.75 20.36
N GLY A 43 -5.56 5.70 20.28
CA GLY A 43 -5.49 4.65 21.31
C GLY A 43 -5.03 3.31 20.75
N PHE A 44 -4.89 2.32 21.65
CA PHE A 44 -4.64 0.93 21.27
C PHE A 44 -5.89 0.36 20.59
N ASP A 45 -5.70 -0.42 19.54
CA ASP A 45 -6.80 -0.80 18.66
C ASP A 45 -6.84 -2.31 18.40
N LEU A 46 -7.90 -2.74 17.71
CA LEU A 46 -8.13 -4.13 17.28
C LEU A 46 -8.02 -5.16 18.43
N GLY A 47 -8.43 -4.74 19.64
CA GLY A 47 -8.46 -5.61 20.81
C GLY A 47 -7.08 -5.94 21.40
N THR A 48 -6.01 -5.28 20.95
CA THR A 48 -4.68 -5.47 21.50
C THR A 48 -4.48 -4.69 22.81
N LYS A 49 -3.75 -5.30 23.75
CA LYS A 49 -3.47 -4.73 25.07
C LYS A 49 -1.98 -4.91 25.37
N PRO A 50 -1.13 -3.94 25.02
CA PRO A 50 0.28 -4.02 25.32
C PRO A 50 0.56 -3.86 26.82
N SER A 51 1.77 -4.23 27.24
CA SER A 51 2.25 -4.04 28.60
C SER A 51 3.19 -2.84 28.70
N LYS A 52 3.35 -2.26 29.88
CA LYS A 52 4.42 -1.30 30.16
C LYS A 52 5.78 -1.98 30.17
N ILE A 53 6.79 -1.29 29.66
CA ILE A 53 8.19 -1.72 29.63
C ILE A 53 9.05 -0.91 30.61
N ALA A 54 10.33 -1.26 30.77
CA ALA A 54 11.16 -0.71 31.85
C ALA A 54 11.33 0.82 31.81
N TRP A 55 11.37 1.45 30.63
CA TRP A 55 11.36 2.91 30.52
C TRP A 55 9.96 3.54 30.57
N GLY A 56 8.94 2.76 30.94
CA GLY A 56 7.56 3.23 31.01
C GLY A 56 6.83 3.27 29.66
N GLY A 57 7.52 3.04 28.55
CA GLY A 57 6.93 2.90 27.23
C GLY A 57 6.04 1.66 27.13
N THR A 58 5.75 1.23 25.91
CA THR A 58 4.77 0.18 25.62
C THR A 58 5.38 -0.92 24.76
N GLY A 59 5.08 -2.20 25.08
CA GLY A 59 5.62 -3.31 24.29
C GLY A 59 5.31 -4.68 24.83
N GLY A 60 6.22 -5.61 24.60
CA GLY A 60 6.12 -7.03 24.97
C GLY A 60 5.46 -7.86 23.88
N ALA A 61 4.15 -7.94 23.86
CA ALA A 61 3.38 -8.57 22.78
C ALA A 61 3.13 -7.59 21.62
N PRO A 62 2.88 -8.10 20.41
CA PRO A 62 2.44 -7.27 19.27
C PRO A 62 1.16 -6.51 19.59
N PHE A 63 1.08 -5.27 19.10
CA PHE A 63 -0.07 -4.41 19.32
C PHE A 63 -0.35 -3.46 18.16
N PHE A 64 -1.57 -2.93 18.12
CA PHE A 64 -2.00 -1.88 17.20
C PHE A 64 -2.21 -0.58 17.95
N PHE A 65 -1.84 0.53 17.30
CA PHE A 65 -2.12 1.87 17.75
C PHE A 65 -2.72 2.69 16.61
N SER A 66 -3.87 3.28 16.83
CA SER A 66 -4.58 4.06 15.82
C SER A 66 -4.66 5.53 16.21
N VAL A 67 -4.58 6.40 15.20
CA VAL A 67 -4.70 7.85 15.33
C VAL A 67 -5.63 8.35 14.23
N MET A 68 -6.65 9.10 14.58
CA MET A 68 -7.54 9.77 13.62
C MET A 68 -6.79 10.91 12.94
N LEU A 69 -6.65 10.82 11.62
CA LEU A 69 -5.90 11.77 10.81
C LEU A 69 -6.66 12.09 9.52
N PRO A 70 -6.63 13.34 9.06
CA PRO A 70 -7.09 13.68 7.71
C PRO A 70 -6.34 12.91 6.62
N GLU A 71 -6.95 12.74 5.47
CA GLU A 71 -6.31 12.19 4.29
C GLU A 71 -5.05 12.97 3.91
N GLY A 72 -3.99 12.27 3.48
CA GLY A 72 -2.72 12.88 3.07
C GLY A 72 -1.50 12.03 3.36
N ASN A 73 -0.34 12.61 3.12
CA ASN A 73 0.96 12.02 3.45
C ASN A 73 1.43 12.46 4.82
N TYR A 74 2.04 11.54 5.56
CA TYR A 74 2.60 11.80 6.88
C TYR A 74 3.99 11.18 7.02
N ARG A 75 4.89 11.88 7.69
CA ARG A 75 6.11 11.29 8.27
C ARG A 75 5.79 10.82 9.67
N VAL A 76 6.06 9.56 9.92
CA VAL A 76 5.90 8.93 11.24
C VAL A 76 7.28 8.59 11.76
N THR A 77 7.60 9.09 12.95
CA THR A 77 8.84 8.80 13.67
C THR A 77 8.51 7.96 14.89
N ALA A 78 9.00 6.72 14.93
CA ALA A 78 8.87 5.81 16.04
C ALA A 78 10.12 5.87 16.93
N HIS A 79 9.93 6.07 18.23
CA HIS A 79 10.97 6.02 19.25
C HIS A 79 10.94 4.63 19.89
N LEU A 80 12.02 3.87 19.71
CA LEU A 80 12.12 2.47 20.10
C LEU A 80 13.23 2.26 21.12
N GLY A 81 13.08 1.29 22.02
CA GLY A 81 14.10 0.85 22.95
C GLY A 81 13.55 0.50 24.33
N ASP A 82 14.42 -0.10 25.15
CA ASP A 82 14.13 -0.46 26.55
C ASP A 82 15.44 -0.58 27.35
N SER A 83 15.45 -0.17 28.61
CA SER A 83 16.63 -0.29 29.47
C SER A 83 16.93 -1.74 29.89
N ALA A 84 15.92 -2.57 30.01
CA ALA A 84 16.04 -3.92 30.59
C ALA A 84 16.22 -5.02 29.54
N ALA A 85 15.78 -4.80 28.29
CA ALA A 85 15.80 -5.84 27.27
C ALA A 85 15.99 -5.27 25.86
N GLY A 86 16.71 -5.99 25.01
CA GLY A 86 16.79 -5.69 23.60
C GLY A 86 15.43 -5.84 22.90
N CYS A 87 15.22 -5.04 21.85
CA CYS A 87 14.01 -5.10 21.04
C CYS A 87 14.31 -5.59 19.62
N VAL A 88 13.28 -6.11 18.98
CA VAL A 88 13.18 -6.30 17.55
C VAL A 88 11.78 -5.88 17.18
N THR A 89 11.63 -4.81 16.43
CA THR A 89 10.33 -4.26 16.06
C THR A 89 10.17 -4.27 14.56
N THR A 90 9.13 -4.94 14.09
CA THR A 90 8.60 -4.80 12.72
C THR A 90 7.43 -3.84 12.78
N ILE A 91 7.39 -2.86 11.88
CA ILE A 91 6.29 -1.89 11.82
C ILE A 91 5.54 -2.07 10.50
N LYS A 92 4.24 -2.28 10.61
CA LYS A 92 3.33 -2.25 9.47
C LYS A 92 2.29 -1.14 9.67
N ALA A 93 1.76 -0.61 8.58
CA ALA A 93 0.73 0.41 8.62
C ALA A 93 -0.50 -0.04 7.82
N GLU A 94 -1.68 0.44 8.21
CA GLU A 94 -2.91 0.21 7.48
C GLU A 94 -3.21 -1.29 7.30
N SER A 95 -3.57 -1.70 6.09
CA SER A 95 -3.75 -3.12 5.75
C SER A 95 -2.41 -3.84 5.58
N ARG A 96 -1.58 -3.86 6.61
CA ARG A 96 -0.33 -4.64 6.67
C ARG A 96 0.79 -4.16 5.73
N ARG A 97 0.78 -2.91 5.26
CA ARG A 97 1.92 -2.35 4.50
C ARG A 97 3.18 -2.39 5.36
N LEU A 98 4.24 -3.01 4.86
CA LEU A 98 5.51 -3.15 5.59
C LEU A 98 6.28 -1.82 5.54
N MET A 99 6.34 -1.11 6.66
CA MET A 99 7.04 0.17 6.76
C MET A 99 8.49 0.00 7.23
N VAL A 100 8.69 -0.88 8.20
CA VAL A 100 10.01 -1.22 8.76
C VAL A 100 10.08 -2.72 8.94
N GLU A 101 10.99 -3.36 8.21
CA GLU A 101 11.12 -4.82 8.24
C GLU A 101 11.62 -5.31 9.61
N ARG A 102 12.70 -4.69 10.10
CA ARG A 102 13.32 -5.08 11.35
C ARG A 102 14.16 -3.97 11.96
N ALA A 103 13.67 -3.39 13.03
CA ALA A 103 14.45 -2.48 13.88
C ALA A 103 14.93 -3.25 15.11
N ALA A 104 16.24 -3.41 15.28
CA ALA A 104 16.83 -4.11 16.41
C ALA A 104 17.71 -3.16 17.22
N SER A 105 17.57 -3.18 18.56
CA SER A 105 18.47 -2.48 19.49
C SER A 105 18.79 -3.37 20.69
N ALA A 106 19.95 -3.17 21.30
CA ALA A 106 20.33 -3.85 22.54
C ALA A 106 19.61 -3.22 23.76
N ALA A 107 19.68 -3.90 24.91
CA ALA A 107 19.22 -3.31 26.17
C ALA A 107 19.99 -2.03 26.47
N GLY A 108 19.30 -0.96 26.88
CA GLY A 108 19.88 0.34 27.16
C GLY A 108 20.06 1.25 25.93
N GLU A 109 19.82 0.75 24.72
CA GLU A 109 19.89 1.53 23.49
C GLU A 109 18.53 2.07 23.06
N ARG A 110 18.52 3.32 22.60
CA ARG A 110 17.37 3.96 21.93
C ARG A 110 17.62 4.05 20.45
N GLN A 111 16.57 3.82 19.68
CA GLN A 111 16.56 3.95 18.22
C GLN A 111 15.39 4.80 17.78
N THR A 112 15.64 5.67 16.80
CA THR A 112 14.58 6.48 16.17
C THR A 112 14.52 6.09 14.70
N ILE A 113 13.31 5.76 14.22
CA ILE A 113 13.08 5.35 12.83
C ILE A 113 11.95 6.21 12.27
N THR A 114 12.21 6.81 11.11
CA THR A 114 11.22 7.62 10.40
C THR A 114 10.88 6.96 9.06
N PHE A 115 9.59 6.90 8.74
CA PHE A 115 9.05 6.44 7.45
C PHE A 115 7.92 7.36 7.00
N ALA A 116 7.56 7.30 5.71
CA ALA A 116 6.41 8.02 5.19
C ALA A 116 5.23 7.05 4.96
N VAL A 117 4.03 7.49 5.30
CA VAL A 117 2.79 6.74 5.11
C VAL A 117 1.75 7.63 4.44
N ASN A 118 0.93 7.06 3.55
CA ASN A 118 -0.25 7.72 3.01
C ASN A 118 -1.51 7.16 3.64
N ILE A 119 -2.39 8.06 4.07
CA ILE A 119 -3.73 7.77 4.56
C ILE A 119 -4.71 8.23 3.51
N ARG A 120 -5.70 7.41 3.21
CA ARG A 120 -6.74 7.73 2.24
C ARG A 120 -8.10 7.19 2.67
N ASN A 121 -9.13 7.91 2.30
CA ASN A 121 -10.51 7.44 2.35
C ASN A 121 -11.07 7.25 0.92
N PHE A 122 -12.28 6.75 0.83
CA PHE A 122 -12.93 6.45 -0.45
C PHE A 122 -13.60 7.67 -1.11
N LYS A 123 -13.63 8.83 -0.46
CA LYS A 123 -14.29 10.04 -0.97
C LYS A 123 -13.47 10.68 -2.09
N ILE A 124 -14.16 11.26 -3.06
CA ILE A 124 -13.61 12.05 -4.16
C ILE A 124 -14.27 13.43 -4.08
N PRO A 125 -13.59 14.52 -4.39
CA PRO A 125 -14.24 15.83 -4.50
C PRO A 125 -15.48 15.73 -5.40
N PRO A 126 -16.66 16.23 -4.98
CA PRO A 126 -17.89 16.08 -5.74
C PRO A 126 -17.78 16.79 -7.08
N PRO A 127 -18.36 16.22 -8.16
CA PRO A 127 -18.44 16.90 -9.43
C PRO A 127 -19.38 18.12 -9.34
N PRO A 128 -19.29 19.08 -10.26
CA PRO A 128 -20.30 20.14 -10.41
C PRO A 128 -21.72 19.55 -10.51
N THR A 129 -22.72 20.24 -10.00
CA THR A 129 -24.10 19.74 -9.86
C THR A 129 -24.71 19.23 -11.17
N ASN A 130 -24.29 19.77 -12.31
CA ASN A 130 -24.80 19.40 -13.64
C ASN A 130 -23.86 18.46 -14.43
N ALA A 131 -22.79 17.95 -13.80
CA ALA A 131 -21.85 17.03 -14.44
C ALA A 131 -22.13 15.58 -14.04
N PRO A 132 -21.99 14.61 -14.95
CA PRO A 132 -22.00 13.20 -14.58
C PRO A 132 -20.75 12.87 -13.76
N GLY A 133 -20.89 11.91 -12.85
CA GLY A 133 -19.79 11.42 -12.04
C GLY A 133 -20.25 10.95 -10.66
N GLY A 134 -19.30 10.50 -9.87
CA GLY A 134 -19.52 10.11 -8.48
C GLY A 134 -18.56 10.86 -7.57
N ASP A 135 -18.87 10.85 -6.29
CA ASP A 135 -18.11 11.50 -5.22
C ASP A 135 -17.33 10.51 -4.33
N GLN A 136 -17.30 9.25 -4.76
CA GLN A 136 -16.62 8.20 -4.01
C GLN A 136 -16.23 7.00 -4.88
N VAL A 137 -15.16 6.29 -4.46
CA VAL A 137 -14.77 5.00 -5.04
C VAL A 137 -15.91 3.99 -4.85
N ARG A 138 -16.22 3.23 -5.90
CA ARG A 138 -17.16 2.11 -5.83
C ARG A 138 -16.47 0.91 -5.17
N GLN A 139 -16.58 0.84 -3.84
CA GLN A 139 -15.97 -0.22 -3.06
C GLN A 139 -16.72 -1.54 -3.26
N ASN A 140 -15.95 -2.63 -3.29
CA ASN A 140 -16.50 -3.99 -3.16
C ASN A 140 -16.89 -4.25 -1.69
N ASP A 141 -17.82 -5.18 -1.45
CA ASP A 141 -18.27 -5.53 -0.08
C ASP A 141 -17.10 -5.93 0.84
N ARG A 142 -16.07 -6.59 0.31
CA ARG A 142 -14.87 -6.99 1.05
C ARG A 142 -13.96 -5.83 1.47
N GLU A 143 -14.12 -4.64 0.87
CA GLU A 143 -13.34 -3.45 1.22
C GLU A 143 -13.95 -2.67 2.39
N GLN A 144 -15.19 -2.99 2.74
CA GLN A 144 -15.85 -2.33 3.87
C GLN A 144 -15.20 -2.76 5.19
N GLY A 145 -14.82 -1.78 6.00
CA GLY A 145 -14.18 -2.02 7.29
C GLY A 145 -12.72 -2.47 7.22
N VAL A 146 -12.07 -2.39 6.05
CA VAL A 146 -10.62 -2.57 5.96
C VAL A 146 -9.90 -1.26 6.27
N LEU A 147 -8.70 -1.38 6.85
CA LEU A 147 -7.93 -0.25 7.39
C LEU A 147 -7.37 0.72 6.33
N ARG A 148 -7.51 0.42 5.05
CA ARG A 148 -6.93 1.24 3.96
C ARG A 148 -7.87 2.30 3.37
N TRP A 149 -9.13 2.35 3.83
CA TRP A 149 -10.15 3.26 3.34
C TRP A 149 -10.90 3.93 4.50
N ASP A 150 -10.17 4.43 5.47
CA ASP A 150 -10.74 5.10 6.63
C ASP A 150 -10.02 6.42 6.96
N ASP A 151 -10.51 7.15 7.97
CA ASP A 151 -9.98 8.44 8.37
C ASP A 151 -9.03 8.29 9.59
N LYS A 152 -8.22 7.22 9.62
CA LYS A 152 -7.23 7.01 10.67
C LYS A 152 -5.98 6.31 10.17
N LEU A 153 -4.85 6.61 10.77
CA LEU A 153 -3.63 5.80 10.67
C LEU A 153 -3.71 4.66 11.68
N THR A 154 -3.60 3.42 11.23
CA THR A 154 -3.41 2.27 12.10
C THR A 154 -2.00 1.72 11.93
N LEU A 155 -1.22 1.74 13.00
CA LEU A 155 0.12 1.16 13.08
C LEU A 155 0.09 -0.18 13.80
N GLU A 156 0.78 -1.17 13.27
CA GLU A 156 1.03 -2.47 13.87
C GLU A 156 2.50 -2.54 14.29
N PHE A 157 2.76 -2.72 15.56
CA PHE A 157 4.08 -3.00 16.13
C PHE A 157 4.18 -4.48 16.44
N ASN A 158 5.10 -5.18 15.77
CA ASN A 158 5.16 -6.64 15.79
C ASN A 158 6.56 -7.14 16.22
N SER A 159 6.72 -8.48 16.33
CA SER A 159 7.88 -9.19 16.89
C SER A 159 7.98 -9.01 18.42
N ARG A 160 8.98 -8.32 18.92
CA ARG A 160 9.17 -7.96 20.33
C ARG A 160 9.27 -6.44 20.45
N PRO A 161 8.16 -5.73 20.22
CA PRO A 161 8.17 -4.27 20.15
C PRO A 161 8.50 -3.65 21.52
N ARG A 162 9.21 -2.54 21.49
CA ARG A 162 9.51 -1.66 22.61
C ARG A 162 9.41 -0.23 22.12
N VAL A 163 8.32 0.44 22.41
CA VAL A 163 7.96 1.74 21.85
C VAL A 163 7.78 2.76 22.94
N ASP A 164 8.60 3.83 22.94
CA ASP A 164 8.52 4.93 23.88
C ASP A 164 7.56 6.02 23.42
N GLY A 165 7.43 6.22 22.10
CA GLY A 165 6.58 7.26 21.55
C GLY A 165 6.51 7.29 20.03
N LEU A 166 5.66 8.18 19.53
CA LEU A 166 5.46 8.44 18.11
C LEU A 166 5.34 9.95 17.87
N ASP A 167 6.01 10.43 16.84
CA ASP A 167 5.74 11.74 16.26
C ASP A 167 5.18 11.54 14.85
N ILE A 168 4.11 12.26 14.52
CA ILE A 168 3.43 12.19 13.23
C ILE A 168 3.31 13.63 12.71
N VAL A 169 3.88 13.88 11.53
CA VAL A 169 3.89 15.20 10.91
C VAL A 169 3.34 15.10 9.51
N LYS A 170 2.39 15.98 9.16
CA LYS A 170 1.84 16.05 7.81
C LYS A 170 2.95 16.40 6.81
N ALA A 171 2.97 15.74 5.65
CA ALA A 171 4.07 15.80 4.69
C ALA A 171 3.55 15.78 3.24
N ASP A 172 2.52 16.56 2.93
CA ASP A 172 1.92 16.61 1.59
C ASP A 172 2.86 17.19 0.52
N GLU A 173 3.97 17.80 0.93
CA GLU A 173 5.02 18.32 0.05
C GLU A 173 5.86 17.22 -0.62
N ILE A 174 5.96 16.02 -0.01
CA ILE A 174 6.73 14.92 -0.61
C ILE A 174 6.01 14.35 -1.84
N PRO A 175 6.75 13.79 -2.81
CA PRO A 175 6.11 13.07 -3.91
C PRO A 175 5.39 11.82 -3.42
N THR A 176 4.35 11.45 -4.16
CA THR A 176 3.55 10.25 -3.91
C THR A 176 3.69 9.27 -5.07
N VAL A 177 3.91 7.99 -4.76
CA VAL A 177 3.81 6.90 -5.72
C VAL A 177 2.43 6.27 -5.58
N PHE A 178 1.59 6.46 -6.59
CA PHE A 178 0.28 5.82 -6.69
C PHE A 178 0.43 4.46 -7.38
N LEU A 179 -0.09 3.41 -6.75
CA LEU A 179 -0.12 2.08 -7.34
C LEU A 179 -1.53 1.79 -7.86
N ALA A 180 -1.65 1.54 -9.15
CA ALA A 180 -2.86 1.10 -9.81
C ALA A 180 -2.68 -0.36 -10.26
N GLY A 181 -3.58 -1.26 -9.86
CA GLY A 181 -3.43 -2.67 -10.14
C GLY A 181 -4.53 -3.55 -9.57
N ASP A 182 -4.27 -4.84 -9.61
CA ASP A 182 -5.17 -5.90 -9.16
C ASP A 182 -4.74 -6.53 -7.83
N SER A 183 -5.18 -7.78 -7.55
CA SER A 183 -4.87 -8.53 -6.34
C SER A 183 -3.39 -8.78 -6.08
N THR A 184 -2.57 -8.70 -7.11
CA THR A 184 -1.13 -8.94 -7.03
C THR A 184 -0.35 -7.67 -6.61
N VAL A 185 -1.05 -6.53 -6.56
CA VAL A 185 -0.53 -5.22 -6.15
C VAL A 185 -1.15 -4.72 -4.86
N THR A 186 -2.44 -5.02 -4.60
CA THR A 186 -3.24 -4.46 -3.49
C THR A 186 -2.70 -4.79 -2.10
N ASP A 187 -3.01 -3.95 -1.12
CA ASP A 187 -2.79 -4.27 0.29
C ASP A 187 -3.74 -5.39 0.73
N GLN A 188 -3.27 -6.63 0.74
CA GLN A 188 -4.04 -7.81 1.14
C GLN A 188 -4.37 -7.74 2.64
N PRO A 189 -5.66 -7.82 3.05
CA PRO A 189 -6.04 -7.60 4.43
C PRO A 189 -5.70 -8.78 5.36
N ARG A 190 -5.40 -9.96 4.82
CA ARG A 190 -5.25 -11.21 5.60
C ARG A 190 -4.07 -12.05 5.16
N GLU A 191 -3.44 -12.69 6.16
CA GLU A 191 -2.49 -13.77 5.95
C GLU A 191 -3.20 -15.02 5.34
N PRO A 192 -2.49 -15.83 4.57
CA PRO A 192 -1.08 -15.73 4.20
C PRO A 192 -0.84 -14.90 2.91
N THR A 193 -1.88 -14.32 2.32
CA THR A 193 -1.77 -13.58 1.06
C THR A 193 -1.15 -12.21 1.28
N THR A 194 -0.23 -11.84 0.41
CA THR A 194 0.47 -10.54 0.40
C THR A 194 0.75 -10.14 -1.05
N SER A 195 1.08 -8.89 -1.31
CA SER A 195 1.43 -8.41 -2.64
C SER A 195 2.71 -7.58 -2.61
N TRP A 196 3.33 -7.37 -3.79
CA TRP A 196 4.51 -6.55 -3.90
C TRP A 196 4.26 -5.08 -3.51
N GLY A 197 3.07 -4.54 -3.83
CA GLY A 197 2.72 -3.16 -3.47
C GLY A 197 2.66 -2.94 -1.96
N GLN A 198 2.28 -3.98 -1.22
CA GLN A 198 2.22 -3.98 0.24
C GLN A 198 3.61 -4.04 0.89
N MET A 199 4.59 -4.65 0.22
CA MET A 199 5.96 -4.77 0.71
C MET A 199 6.88 -3.65 0.23
N LEU A 200 6.53 -2.96 -0.85
CA LEU A 200 7.37 -1.96 -1.51
C LEU A 200 7.77 -0.79 -0.59
N THR A 201 6.89 -0.40 0.33
CA THR A 201 7.11 0.71 1.26
C THR A 201 8.34 0.54 2.15
N ALA A 202 8.74 -0.70 2.46
CA ALA A 202 9.90 -0.99 3.31
C ALA A 202 11.25 -0.62 2.70
N PHE A 203 11.30 -0.36 1.41
CA PHE A 203 12.55 -0.07 0.69
C PHE A 203 12.81 1.43 0.50
N PHE A 204 11.94 2.30 1.01
CA PHE A 204 12.05 3.73 0.78
C PHE A 204 12.25 4.53 2.08
N ASN A 205 13.04 5.59 1.96
CA ASN A 205 13.22 6.57 3.02
C ASN A 205 12.00 7.52 3.11
N PRO A 206 11.86 8.33 4.18
CA PRO A 206 10.68 9.18 4.40
C PRO A 206 10.54 10.38 3.44
N GLY A 207 11.32 10.43 2.37
CA GLY A 207 11.24 11.45 1.34
C GLY A 207 10.16 11.19 0.26
N VAL A 208 9.50 10.04 0.28
CA VAL A 208 8.43 9.67 -0.65
C VAL A 208 7.38 8.83 0.06
N ALA A 209 6.10 9.06 -0.24
CA ALA A 209 5.00 8.22 0.24
C ALA A 209 4.50 7.29 -0.87
N ILE A 210 4.06 6.08 -0.49
CA ILE A 210 3.45 5.13 -1.42
C ILE A 210 2.00 4.91 -1.00
N THR A 211 1.07 5.06 -1.96
CA THR A 211 -0.36 4.84 -1.76
C THR A 211 -0.87 3.78 -2.73
N ASN A 212 -1.46 2.73 -2.18
CA ASN A 212 -1.85 1.56 -2.96
C ASN A 212 -3.36 1.55 -3.25
N HIS A 213 -3.75 2.01 -4.44
CA HIS A 213 -5.14 2.07 -4.89
C HIS A 213 -5.60 0.79 -5.61
N ALA A 214 -4.72 -0.20 -5.75
CA ALA A 214 -5.05 -1.48 -6.35
C ALA A 214 -6.12 -2.24 -5.53
N GLU A 215 -6.87 -3.11 -6.20
CA GLU A 215 -7.85 -3.97 -5.53
C GLU A 215 -7.96 -5.32 -6.23
N SER A 216 -8.22 -6.35 -5.43
CA SER A 216 -8.41 -7.71 -5.92
C SER A 216 -9.56 -7.80 -6.94
N GLY A 217 -9.33 -8.50 -8.05
CA GLY A 217 -10.33 -8.68 -9.10
C GLY A 217 -10.44 -7.52 -10.09
N GLU A 218 -9.74 -6.40 -9.87
CA GLU A 218 -9.78 -5.27 -10.79
C GLU A 218 -9.12 -5.59 -12.14
N THR A 219 -9.73 -5.07 -13.18
CA THR A 219 -9.19 -4.93 -14.54
C THR A 219 -8.96 -3.44 -14.83
N LEU A 220 -8.26 -3.09 -15.88
CA LEU A 220 -8.15 -1.69 -16.31
C LEU A 220 -9.53 -1.04 -16.46
N LYS A 221 -10.48 -1.77 -17.05
CA LYS A 221 -11.83 -1.25 -17.27
C LYS A 221 -12.60 -1.03 -15.97
N SER A 222 -12.59 -2.02 -15.05
CA SER A 222 -13.29 -1.89 -13.77
C SER A 222 -12.63 -0.88 -12.84
N PHE A 223 -11.32 -0.74 -12.89
CA PHE A 223 -10.57 0.28 -12.13
C PHE A 223 -11.01 1.71 -12.50
N ILE A 224 -11.22 1.97 -13.80
CA ILE A 224 -11.73 3.26 -14.28
C ILE A 224 -13.21 3.41 -13.89
N THR A 225 -14.06 2.44 -14.23
CA THR A 225 -15.51 2.55 -13.98
C THR A 225 -15.85 2.49 -12.49
N GLY A 226 -14.97 1.94 -11.65
CA GLY A 226 -15.04 1.97 -10.18
C GLY A 226 -14.58 3.29 -9.56
N LEU A 227 -14.24 4.30 -10.37
CA LEU A 227 -13.76 5.62 -9.95
C LEU A 227 -12.45 5.58 -9.13
N ARG A 228 -11.67 4.50 -9.26
CA ARG A 228 -10.37 4.39 -8.57
C ARG A 228 -9.31 5.27 -9.23
N LEU A 229 -9.37 5.38 -10.56
CA LEU A 229 -8.54 6.35 -11.29
C LEU A 229 -8.91 7.78 -10.87
N ASP A 230 -10.19 8.13 -10.81
CA ASP A 230 -10.64 9.47 -10.40
C ASP A 230 -10.17 9.83 -8.99
N LYS A 231 -10.19 8.85 -8.07
CA LYS A 231 -9.63 9.02 -6.72
C LYS A 231 -8.14 9.35 -6.77
N ILE A 232 -7.33 8.61 -7.52
CA ILE A 232 -5.91 8.91 -7.72
C ILE A 232 -5.75 10.34 -8.29
N LEU A 233 -6.48 10.64 -9.36
CA LEU A 233 -6.37 11.91 -10.07
C LEU A 233 -6.80 13.12 -9.24
N SER A 234 -7.68 12.93 -8.25
CA SER A 234 -8.08 14.00 -7.32
C SER A 234 -6.99 14.41 -6.33
N GLN A 235 -5.98 13.57 -6.14
CA GLN A 235 -4.88 13.79 -5.18
C GLN A 235 -3.54 14.03 -5.89
N MET A 236 -3.41 13.58 -7.13
CA MET A 236 -2.16 13.60 -7.88
C MET A 236 -1.71 15.01 -8.21
N LYS A 237 -0.44 15.29 -7.93
CA LYS A 237 0.22 16.57 -8.21
C LYS A 237 1.48 16.38 -9.05
N LYS A 238 2.03 17.49 -9.54
CA LYS A 238 3.30 17.50 -10.28
C LYS A 238 4.42 16.88 -9.46
N GLY A 239 5.17 15.98 -10.08
CA GLY A 239 6.28 15.27 -9.46
C GLY A 239 5.91 13.92 -8.85
N ASP A 240 4.63 13.58 -8.79
CA ASP A 240 4.17 12.25 -8.36
C ASP A 240 4.42 11.18 -9.42
N TYR A 241 4.24 9.91 -9.04
CA TYR A 241 4.38 8.76 -9.92
C TYR A 241 3.10 7.94 -9.96
N LEU A 242 2.79 7.36 -11.13
CA LEU A 242 1.71 6.38 -11.30
C LEU A 242 2.27 5.07 -11.83
N PHE A 243 2.34 4.05 -10.98
CA PHE A 243 2.72 2.69 -11.38
C PHE A 243 1.47 1.91 -11.76
N ILE A 244 1.49 1.31 -12.95
CA ILE A 244 0.31 0.70 -13.56
C ILE A 244 0.62 -0.76 -13.87
N GLN A 245 -0.06 -1.70 -13.18
CA GLN A 245 0.07 -3.14 -13.42
C GLN A 245 -1.30 -3.81 -13.47
N PHE A 246 -1.69 -4.30 -14.64
CA PHE A 246 -2.90 -5.08 -14.87
C PHE A 246 -2.62 -6.23 -15.85
N GLY A 247 -3.58 -7.16 -16.00
CA GLY A 247 -3.49 -8.28 -16.93
C GLY A 247 -4.06 -9.60 -16.38
N HIS A 248 -3.95 -9.86 -15.07
CA HIS A 248 -4.42 -11.11 -14.49
C HIS A 248 -5.93 -11.32 -14.59
N ASN A 249 -6.71 -10.25 -14.51
CA ASN A 249 -8.15 -10.30 -14.62
C ASN A 249 -8.65 -9.85 -16.00
N ASP A 250 -7.92 -8.94 -16.65
CA ASP A 250 -8.23 -8.39 -17.97
C ASP A 250 -8.37 -9.48 -19.03
N GLN A 251 -7.64 -10.60 -18.90
CA GLN A 251 -7.63 -11.72 -19.80
C GLN A 251 -8.83 -12.69 -19.67
N LYS A 252 -9.73 -12.45 -18.71
CA LYS A 252 -10.83 -13.38 -18.42
C LYS A 252 -12.00 -13.14 -19.39
N GLU A 253 -11.98 -13.78 -20.54
CA GLU A 253 -13.03 -13.68 -21.56
C GLU A 253 -14.42 -14.07 -21.04
N ASN A 254 -14.49 -14.94 -20.03
CA ASN A 254 -15.74 -15.30 -19.37
C ASN A 254 -16.29 -14.17 -18.47
N TRP A 255 -15.59 -13.04 -18.38
CA TRP A 255 -16.04 -11.78 -17.75
C TRP A 255 -16.25 -10.70 -18.80
N PRO A 256 -17.28 -10.78 -19.64
CA PRO A 256 -17.42 -9.93 -20.83
C PRO A 256 -17.53 -8.44 -20.53
N GLN A 257 -17.96 -8.08 -19.32
CA GLN A 257 -18.08 -6.68 -18.89
C GLN A 257 -16.72 -6.04 -18.59
N THR A 258 -15.72 -6.82 -18.22
CA THR A 258 -14.41 -6.36 -17.77
C THR A 258 -13.24 -6.85 -18.62
N TYR A 259 -13.44 -7.88 -19.45
CA TYR A 259 -12.46 -8.33 -20.44
C TYR A 259 -12.03 -7.20 -21.36
N VAL A 260 -10.77 -7.19 -21.72
CA VAL A 260 -10.18 -6.27 -22.70
C VAL A 260 -9.24 -7.02 -23.64
N GLU A 261 -9.30 -6.70 -24.92
CA GLU A 261 -8.42 -7.30 -25.94
C GLU A 261 -6.99 -6.75 -25.80
N PRO A 262 -5.93 -7.56 -25.77
CA PRO A 262 -4.56 -7.15 -25.47
C PRO A 262 -4.04 -6.00 -26.32
N PHE A 263 -4.13 -6.13 -27.63
CA PHE A 263 -3.48 -5.18 -28.56
C PHE A 263 -4.36 -4.00 -28.97
N THR A 264 -5.60 -3.95 -28.54
CA THR A 264 -6.54 -2.85 -28.83
C THR A 264 -7.01 -2.17 -27.57
N THR A 265 -8.02 -2.69 -26.89
CA THR A 265 -8.66 -2.04 -25.73
C THR A 265 -7.77 -1.99 -24.50
N HIS A 266 -6.95 -3.00 -24.24
CA HIS A 266 -5.98 -2.98 -23.11
C HIS A 266 -4.97 -1.84 -23.31
N LYS A 267 -4.37 -1.73 -24.51
CA LYS A 267 -3.46 -0.62 -24.85
C LYS A 267 -4.15 0.73 -24.74
N ALA A 268 -5.39 0.83 -25.20
CA ALA A 268 -6.15 2.09 -25.14
C ALA A 268 -6.36 2.54 -23.68
N TYR A 269 -6.74 1.64 -22.78
CA TYR A 269 -6.89 1.95 -21.36
C TYR A 269 -5.57 2.31 -20.68
N LEU A 270 -4.47 1.60 -20.98
CA LEU A 270 -3.14 1.98 -20.49
C LEU A 270 -2.78 3.41 -20.91
N LYS A 271 -3.04 3.78 -22.18
CA LYS A 271 -2.79 5.12 -22.69
C LYS A 271 -3.65 6.19 -21.99
N VAL A 272 -4.87 5.87 -21.58
CA VAL A 272 -5.70 6.79 -20.76
C VAL A 272 -5.00 7.09 -19.44
N LEU A 273 -4.55 6.07 -18.68
CA LEU A 273 -3.86 6.28 -17.40
C LEU A 273 -2.57 7.08 -17.58
N ILE A 274 -1.79 6.78 -18.63
CA ILE A 274 -0.57 7.51 -18.97
C ILE A 274 -0.86 8.99 -19.25
N ALA A 275 -1.84 9.27 -20.10
CA ALA A 275 -2.20 10.63 -20.49
C ALA A 275 -2.69 11.45 -19.29
N GLU A 276 -3.52 10.86 -18.43
CA GLU A 276 -4.05 11.53 -17.24
C GLU A 276 -2.95 11.85 -16.20
N ALA A 277 -1.98 10.95 -16.00
CA ALA A 277 -0.82 11.22 -15.16
C ALA A 277 0.02 12.38 -15.73
N ARG A 278 0.35 12.32 -17.01
CA ARG A 278 1.13 13.38 -17.70
C ARG A 278 0.46 14.74 -17.66
N ARG A 279 -0.86 14.79 -17.83
CA ARG A 279 -1.65 16.05 -17.77
C ARG A 279 -1.50 16.74 -16.41
N ARG A 280 -1.21 15.98 -15.34
CA ARG A 280 -0.97 16.50 -13.98
C ARG A 280 0.51 16.74 -13.67
N GLY A 281 1.39 16.51 -14.64
CA GLY A 281 2.84 16.62 -14.46
C GLY A 281 3.42 15.48 -13.61
N ALA A 282 2.72 14.37 -13.50
CA ALA A 282 3.19 13.14 -12.86
C ALA A 282 3.86 12.20 -13.87
N PHE A 283 4.63 11.24 -13.35
CA PHE A 283 5.43 10.29 -14.12
C PHE A 283 4.75 8.92 -14.17
N PRO A 284 4.14 8.50 -15.31
CA PRO A 284 3.63 7.15 -15.45
C PRO A 284 4.77 6.14 -15.61
N VAL A 285 4.62 4.97 -15.00
CA VAL A 285 5.52 3.82 -15.11
C VAL A 285 4.68 2.57 -15.37
N LEU A 286 4.94 1.86 -16.45
CA LEU A 286 4.25 0.61 -16.74
C LEU A 286 5.02 -0.56 -16.10
N VAL A 287 4.25 -1.48 -15.50
CA VAL A 287 4.76 -2.72 -14.94
C VAL A 287 4.04 -3.89 -15.63
N THR A 288 4.79 -4.82 -16.22
CA THR A 288 4.15 -6.02 -16.78
C THR A 288 3.62 -6.90 -15.65
N PRO A 289 2.47 -7.59 -15.81
CA PRO A 289 1.97 -8.52 -14.79
C PRO A 289 2.96 -9.66 -14.57
N MET A 290 3.25 -10.01 -13.28
CA MET A 290 4.11 -11.15 -12.97
C MET A 290 3.45 -12.47 -13.41
N GLN A 291 4.24 -13.50 -13.68
CA GLN A 291 3.73 -14.82 -14.04
C GLN A 291 3.05 -15.54 -12.85
N ARG A 292 2.25 -16.53 -13.18
CA ARG A 292 1.74 -17.50 -12.20
C ARG A 292 2.75 -18.63 -12.01
N ARG A 293 2.69 -19.30 -10.87
CA ARG A 293 3.49 -20.48 -10.54
C ARG A 293 2.98 -21.70 -11.34
N ASN A 294 3.12 -21.65 -12.64
CA ASN A 294 2.67 -22.70 -13.54
C ASN A 294 3.87 -23.26 -14.31
N PHE A 295 4.44 -24.36 -13.78
CA PHE A 295 5.62 -24.98 -14.33
C PHE A 295 5.29 -26.03 -15.40
N ASP A 296 6.17 -26.10 -16.40
CA ASP A 296 6.33 -27.24 -17.32
C ASP A 296 7.79 -27.70 -17.18
N GLY A 297 7.97 -28.83 -16.50
CA GLY A 297 9.29 -29.23 -16.02
C GLY A 297 9.88 -28.21 -15.05
N LEU A 298 11.00 -27.61 -15.42
CA LEU A 298 11.68 -26.57 -14.64
C LEU A 298 11.41 -25.13 -15.14
N LYS A 299 10.59 -24.99 -16.18
CA LYS A 299 10.31 -23.71 -16.83
C LYS A 299 8.91 -23.20 -16.50
N ILE A 300 8.78 -21.89 -16.31
CA ILE A 300 7.49 -21.25 -16.15
C ILE A 300 6.78 -21.15 -17.50
N ARG A 301 5.57 -21.67 -17.55
CA ARG A 301 4.68 -21.55 -18.70
C ARG A 301 3.94 -20.20 -18.65
N ASN A 302 3.93 -19.49 -19.78
CA ASN A 302 3.13 -18.26 -19.89
C ASN A 302 1.63 -18.58 -19.77
N THR A 303 0.99 -17.98 -18.76
CA THR A 303 -0.46 -18.09 -18.52
C THR A 303 -1.17 -16.73 -18.65
N LEU A 304 -0.45 -15.71 -19.11
CA LEU A 304 -0.95 -14.34 -19.27
C LEU A 304 -1.19 -13.97 -20.74
N GLY A 305 -0.99 -14.93 -21.67
CA GLY A 305 -1.15 -14.69 -23.10
C GLY A 305 -0.32 -13.49 -23.57
N ASP A 306 -0.96 -12.61 -24.30
CA ASP A 306 -0.34 -11.44 -24.94
C ASP A 306 -0.37 -10.17 -24.05
N PHE A 307 -0.90 -10.23 -22.83
CA PHE A 307 -1.00 -9.06 -21.96
C PHE A 307 0.36 -8.45 -21.60
N PRO A 308 1.40 -9.23 -21.25
CA PRO A 308 2.73 -8.65 -21.02
C PRO A 308 3.30 -7.94 -22.25
N GLU A 309 3.07 -8.52 -23.44
CA GLU A 309 3.55 -7.92 -24.69
C GLU A 309 2.79 -6.63 -25.01
N SER A 310 1.49 -6.60 -24.78
CA SER A 310 0.68 -5.39 -24.90
C SER A 310 1.22 -4.25 -24.03
N VAL A 311 1.63 -4.53 -22.81
CA VAL A 311 2.26 -3.53 -21.90
C VAL A 311 3.61 -3.07 -22.46
N ARG A 312 4.49 -3.98 -22.96
CA ARG A 312 5.79 -3.63 -23.55
C ARG A 312 5.64 -2.72 -24.76
N GLN A 313 4.71 -3.07 -25.67
CA GLN A 313 4.43 -2.26 -26.85
C GLN A 313 3.90 -0.88 -26.46
N THR A 314 2.98 -0.80 -25.51
CA THR A 314 2.46 0.46 -25.02
C THR A 314 3.55 1.34 -24.41
N ALA A 315 4.45 0.75 -23.60
CA ALA A 315 5.57 1.47 -23.02
C ALA A 315 6.47 2.09 -24.10
N LYS A 316 6.77 1.31 -25.15
CA LYS A 316 7.57 1.77 -26.29
C LYS A 316 6.86 2.86 -27.11
N GLU A 317 5.58 2.66 -27.43
CA GLU A 317 4.78 3.62 -28.21
C GLU A 317 4.61 4.95 -27.49
N GLU A 318 4.39 4.89 -26.18
CA GLU A 318 4.18 6.09 -25.35
C GLU A 318 5.48 6.65 -24.78
N ASN A 319 6.62 6.03 -25.04
CA ASN A 319 7.91 6.42 -24.45
C ASN A 319 7.80 6.63 -22.94
N VAL A 320 7.31 5.61 -22.21
CA VAL A 320 7.24 5.56 -20.74
C VAL A 320 8.16 4.48 -20.20
N PRO A 321 8.72 4.66 -19.00
CA PRO A 321 9.51 3.62 -18.33
C PRO A 321 8.72 2.33 -18.18
N LEU A 322 9.40 1.19 -18.37
CA LEU A 322 8.86 -0.16 -18.23
C LEU A 322 9.65 -0.94 -17.17
N ILE A 323 8.94 -1.54 -16.24
CA ILE A 323 9.46 -2.58 -15.35
C ILE A 323 8.91 -3.92 -15.83
N ASP A 324 9.78 -4.75 -16.42
CA ASP A 324 9.37 -6.06 -16.96
C ASP A 324 9.30 -7.12 -15.85
N LEU A 325 8.28 -6.98 -14.99
CA LEU A 325 8.07 -7.89 -13.87
C LEU A 325 7.69 -9.31 -14.33
N THR A 326 7.14 -9.47 -15.55
CA THR A 326 6.91 -10.80 -16.15
C THR A 326 8.24 -11.55 -16.24
N LYS A 327 9.26 -10.92 -16.85
CA LYS A 327 10.58 -11.55 -16.98
C LYS A 327 11.21 -11.82 -15.62
N MET A 328 11.22 -10.83 -14.75
CA MET A 328 11.86 -10.93 -13.43
C MET A 328 11.20 -12.01 -12.55
N SER A 329 9.88 -12.16 -12.63
CA SER A 329 9.17 -13.20 -11.90
C SER A 329 9.44 -14.62 -12.45
N ILE A 330 9.66 -14.75 -13.76
CA ILE A 330 10.10 -16.03 -14.35
C ILE A 330 11.47 -16.39 -13.78
N ASP A 331 12.45 -15.47 -13.86
CA ASP A 331 13.80 -15.70 -13.34
C ASP A 331 13.75 -16.11 -11.85
N PHE A 332 12.93 -15.42 -11.05
CA PHE A 332 12.73 -15.71 -9.63
C PHE A 332 12.15 -17.10 -9.36
N TYR A 333 11.04 -17.44 -10.03
CA TYR A 333 10.38 -18.72 -9.76
C TYR A 333 11.21 -19.90 -10.29
N GLU A 334 11.84 -19.77 -11.46
CA GLU A 334 12.71 -20.80 -12.02
C GLU A 334 13.96 -21.04 -11.16
N ALA A 335 14.53 -19.97 -10.55
CA ALA A 335 15.64 -20.10 -9.62
C ALA A 335 15.27 -20.90 -8.36
N LEU A 336 14.04 -20.75 -7.86
CA LEU A 336 13.53 -21.56 -6.75
C LEU A 336 13.21 -23.01 -7.17
N GLY A 337 12.83 -23.21 -8.42
CA GLY A 337 12.31 -24.48 -8.94
C GLY A 337 10.90 -24.82 -8.44
N PRO A 338 10.24 -25.84 -9.02
CA PRO A 338 8.80 -26.10 -8.81
C PRO A 338 8.41 -26.31 -7.34
N GLU A 339 9.24 -26.96 -6.54
CA GLU A 339 8.91 -27.29 -5.16
C GLU A 339 9.11 -26.08 -4.22
N ARG A 340 10.26 -25.43 -4.28
CA ARG A 340 10.54 -24.28 -3.39
C ARG A 340 9.76 -23.03 -3.79
N ALA A 341 9.40 -22.87 -5.08
CA ALA A 341 8.54 -21.78 -5.51
C ALA A 341 7.19 -21.76 -4.79
N LYS A 342 6.70 -22.90 -4.27
CA LYS A 342 5.49 -22.97 -3.45
C LYS A 342 5.58 -22.05 -2.22
N LEU A 343 6.76 -21.85 -1.65
CA LEU A 343 6.99 -20.99 -0.49
C LEU A 343 6.79 -19.50 -0.81
N ALA A 344 6.94 -19.12 -2.07
CA ALA A 344 6.69 -17.75 -2.53
C ALA A 344 5.19 -17.46 -2.76
N PHE A 345 4.31 -18.45 -2.64
CA PHE A 345 2.89 -18.32 -2.93
C PHE A 345 2.00 -18.55 -1.70
N SER A 346 0.84 -17.94 -1.70
CA SER A 346 -0.12 -17.95 -0.60
C SER A 346 -0.53 -19.37 -0.22
N GLY A 347 -0.25 -19.75 1.02
CA GLY A 347 -0.55 -21.08 1.55
C GLY A 347 0.13 -22.23 0.81
N GLY A 348 1.06 -21.97 -0.12
CA GLY A 348 1.75 -22.96 -0.93
C GLY A 348 0.90 -23.64 -2.03
N THR A 349 -0.40 -23.44 -2.01
CA THR A 349 -1.36 -24.03 -2.97
C THR A 349 -1.83 -23.07 -4.04
N ASP A 350 -1.94 -21.78 -3.71
CA ASP A 350 -2.25 -20.72 -4.68
C ASP A 350 -1.13 -20.64 -5.74
N ALA A 351 -1.49 -20.41 -6.97
CA ALA A 351 -0.54 -20.27 -8.08
C ALA A 351 -0.44 -18.83 -8.61
N THR A 352 -1.24 -17.90 -8.06
CA THR A 352 -1.35 -16.51 -8.52
C THR A 352 -0.92 -15.53 -7.44
N HIS A 353 -1.42 -15.70 -6.21
CA HIS A 353 -1.18 -14.75 -5.12
C HIS A 353 0.02 -15.18 -4.28
N HIS A 354 0.77 -14.21 -3.79
CA HIS A 354 2.04 -14.46 -3.12
C HIS A 354 1.91 -14.55 -1.60
N SER A 355 2.84 -15.25 -0.99
CA SER A 355 3.15 -15.17 0.44
C SER A 355 3.89 -13.87 0.74
N ALA A 356 4.14 -13.56 2.02
CA ALA A 356 4.95 -12.41 2.41
C ALA A 356 6.37 -12.46 1.80
N TYR A 357 6.99 -13.64 1.77
CA TYR A 357 8.29 -13.84 1.12
C TYR A 357 8.23 -13.53 -0.38
N GLY A 358 7.32 -14.16 -1.12
CA GLY A 358 7.23 -13.94 -2.57
C GLY A 358 6.89 -12.50 -2.93
N ALA A 359 6.04 -11.85 -2.16
CA ALA A 359 5.70 -10.44 -2.33
C ALA A 359 6.88 -9.51 -2.07
N HIS A 360 7.73 -9.83 -1.06
CA HIS A 360 8.93 -9.08 -0.74
C HIS A 360 9.98 -9.19 -1.85
N GLU A 361 10.23 -10.38 -2.38
CA GLU A 361 11.16 -10.57 -3.50
C GLU A 361 10.67 -9.84 -4.76
N LEU A 362 9.36 -9.88 -5.07
CA LEU A 362 8.81 -9.12 -6.18
C LEU A 362 8.88 -7.60 -5.95
N ALA A 363 8.74 -7.13 -4.71
CA ALA A 363 8.96 -5.71 -4.40
C ALA A 363 10.42 -5.29 -4.65
N LYS A 364 11.40 -6.16 -4.36
CA LYS A 364 12.80 -5.92 -4.76
C LYS A 364 12.97 -5.87 -6.28
N CYS A 365 12.25 -6.71 -7.04
CA CYS A 365 12.22 -6.59 -8.51
C CYS A 365 11.74 -5.20 -8.96
N ILE A 366 10.70 -4.65 -8.32
CA ILE A 366 10.24 -3.29 -8.62
C ILE A 366 11.32 -2.26 -8.30
N VAL A 367 12.02 -2.37 -7.16
CA VAL A 367 13.12 -1.47 -6.80
C VAL A 367 14.24 -1.53 -7.85
N GLU A 368 14.64 -2.72 -8.30
CA GLU A 368 15.64 -2.87 -9.37
C GLU A 368 15.15 -2.29 -10.70
N GLY A 369 13.86 -2.44 -11.01
CA GLY A 369 13.25 -1.82 -12.18
C GLY A 369 13.31 -0.29 -12.12
N ILE A 370 13.09 0.32 -10.96
CA ILE A 370 13.23 1.76 -10.73
C ILE A 370 14.69 2.20 -10.99
N ARG A 371 15.67 1.44 -10.49
CA ARG A 371 17.09 1.71 -10.67
C ARG A 371 17.52 1.54 -12.13
N ALA A 372 17.10 0.46 -12.78
CA ALA A 372 17.45 0.16 -14.18
C ALA A 372 16.91 1.23 -15.14
N ASN A 373 15.71 1.75 -14.89
CA ASN A 373 15.11 2.85 -15.65
C ASN A 373 15.67 4.23 -15.26
N LYS A 374 16.57 4.33 -14.28
CA LYS A 374 17.17 5.59 -13.79
C LYS A 374 16.11 6.62 -13.41
N LEU A 375 15.01 6.18 -12.79
CA LEU A 375 13.96 7.10 -12.33
C LEU A 375 14.50 7.96 -11.19
N ASP A 376 14.16 9.24 -11.16
CA ASP A 376 14.51 10.13 -10.03
C ASP A 376 14.02 9.61 -8.68
N LEU A 377 13.00 8.75 -8.70
CA LEU A 377 12.49 8.00 -7.54
C LEU A 377 13.58 7.17 -6.84
N ALA A 378 14.62 6.74 -7.56
CA ALA A 378 15.71 5.93 -7.00
C ALA A 378 16.48 6.63 -5.86
N ARG A 379 16.49 7.97 -5.80
CA ARG A 379 17.10 8.74 -4.71
C ARG A 379 16.43 8.53 -3.34
N TYR A 380 15.22 8.02 -3.33
CA TYR A 380 14.46 7.74 -2.11
C TYR A 380 14.59 6.28 -1.65
N ILE A 381 15.29 5.42 -2.40
CA ILE A 381 15.60 4.07 -1.94
C ILE A 381 16.51 4.18 -0.71
N LEU A 382 16.32 3.29 0.28
CA LEU A 382 17.14 3.23 1.48
C LEU A 382 18.63 3.11 1.12
N ALA A 383 19.49 3.83 1.83
CA ALA A 383 20.92 3.87 1.53
C ALA A 383 21.62 2.52 1.76
N ASP A 384 21.09 1.68 2.62
CA ASP A 384 21.57 0.34 2.95
C ASP A 384 20.94 -0.78 2.11
N TYR A 385 20.04 -0.42 1.16
CA TYR A 385 19.45 -1.39 0.24
C TYR A 385 20.54 -2.13 -0.55
N LYS A 386 20.44 -3.46 -0.57
CA LYS A 386 21.36 -4.31 -1.33
C LYS A 386 20.77 -4.61 -2.71
N PRO A 387 21.59 -4.50 -3.80
CA PRO A 387 21.15 -4.89 -5.12
C PRO A 387 20.59 -6.32 -5.14
N PHE A 388 19.51 -6.49 -5.88
CA PHE A 388 18.81 -7.77 -5.96
C PHE A 388 18.84 -8.33 -7.38
N ASP A 389 19.10 -9.63 -7.48
CA ASP A 389 18.99 -10.39 -8.74
C ASP A 389 17.93 -11.47 -8.58
N PRO A 390 16.80 -11.42 -9.33
CA PRO A 390 15.75 -12.43 -9.24
C PRO A 390 16.20 -13.85 -9.62
N ALA A 391 17.31 -13.99 -10.36
CA ALA A 391 17.91 -15.30 -10.63
C ALA A 391 18.66 -15.88 -9.42
N HIS A 392 18.90 -15.08 -8.40
CA HIS A 392 19.56 -15.48 -7.14
C HIS A 392 18.77 -14.95 -5.94
N PRO A 393 17.50 -15.38 -5.74
CA PRO A 393 16.63 -14.86 -4.69
C PRO A 393 17.18 -15.21 -3.30
N ASP A 394 16.77 -14.43 -2.31
CA ASP A 394 17.05 -14.74 -0.91
C ASP A 394 16.42 -16.09 -0.52
N SER A 395 17.00 -16.76 0.47
CA SER A 395 16.43 -18.02 0.95
C SER A 395 15.07 -17.77 1.62
N PRO A 396 14.00 -18.49 1.23
CA PRO A 396 12.70 -18.38 1.91
C PRO A 396 12.78 -18.66 3.42
N GLU A 397 13.73 -19.51 3.84
CA GLU A 397 13.94 -19.89 5.22
C GLU A 397 14.60 -18.77 6.06
N ALA A 398 15.29 -17.85 5.40
CA ALA A 398 15.92 -16.68 6.05
C ALA A 398 14.95 -15.48 6.17
N PHE A 399 13.83 -15.52 5.47
CA PHE A 399 12.85 -14.43 5.49
C PHE A 399 12.03 -14.43 6.77
N VAL A 400 12.08 -13.33 7.53
CA VAL A 400 11.43 -13.22 8.85
C VAL A 400 10.64 -11.91 8.94
N VAL A 401 9.47 -11.87 8.29
CA VAL A 401 8.45 -10.85 8.57
C VAL A 401 7.32 -11.49 9.33
N PRO A 402 7.04 -11.08 10.58
CA PRO A 402 6.05 -11.74 11.42
C PRO A 402 4.64 -11.56 10.84
N ALA A 403 3.81 -12.60 11.00
CA ALA A 403 2.39 -12.50 10.72
C ALA A 403 1.72 -11.46 11.62
N SER A 404 0.67 -10.82 11.13
CA SER A 404 -0.10 -9.87 11.93
C SER A 404 -0.89 -10.59 13.01
N PRO A 405 -1.04 -10.01 14.22
CA PRO A 405 -1.86 -10.62 15.29
C PRO A 405 -3.28 -10.93 14.81
N SER A 406 -3.83 -12.03 15.31
CA SER A 406 -5.24 -12.39 15.11
C SER A 406 -6.12 -11.40 15.90
N GLY A 407 -6.80 -10.52 15.25
CA GLY A 407 -7.65 -9.48 15.87
C GLY A 407 -8.24 -8.55 14.82
N ARG A 408 -7.71 -8.60 13.61
CA ARG A 408 -8.31 -7.92 12.45
C ARG A 408 -9.68 -8.49 12.21
N GLY A 409 -10.69 -7.65 12.35
CA GLY A 409 -12.11 -7.98 12.36
C GLY A 409 -12.50 -9.06 11.35
N LYS A 410 -13.46 -9.85 11.73
CA LYS A 410 -14.16 -10.84 10.88
C LYS A 410 -14.97 -10.14 9.78
N GLY A 411 -14.38 -9.23 9.03
CA GLY A 411 -14.94 -8.80 7.77
C GLY A 411 -15.09 -10.05 6.92
N GLY A 412 -16.32 -10.47 6.65
CA GLY A 412 -16.58 -11.65 5.84
C GLY A 412 -15.88 -11.52 4.51
N VAL A 413 -15.00 -12.48 4.19
CA VAL A 413 -14.43 -12.58 2.85
C VAL A 413 -15.47 -13.24 1.98
N ALA A 414 -16.31 -12.44 1.36
CA ALA A 414 -16.88 -12.89 0.11
C ALA A 414 -15.70 -12.96 -0.90
N PRO A 415 -15.52 -14.08 -1.62
CA PRO A 415 -14.58 -14.11 -2.74
C PRO A 415 -14.93 -12.96 -3.69
N PRO A 416 -13.95 -12.41 -4.44
CA PRO A 416 -14.25 -11.42 -5.46
C PRO A 416 -15.39 -11.97 -6.35
N ARG A 417 -16.41 -11.15 -6.60
CA ARG A 417 -17.40 -11.51 -7.61
C ARG A 417 -16.66 -11.72 -8.90
N GLY A 418 -16.60 -12.98 -9.36
CA GLY A 418 -15.90 -13.37 -10.58
C GLY A 418 -14.57 -14.13 -10.37
N ASN A 419 -14.24 -14.63 -9.21
CA ASN A 419 -13.22 -15.70 -9.04
C ASN A 419 -13.88 -17.07 -9.15
#